data_3d02b70a9f4541e332d1ae58e3204da8
#
_entry.id   3d02b70a9f4541e332d1ae58e3204da8
#
_cell.length_a   1.000
_cell.length_b   1.000
_cell.length_c   1.000
_cell.angle_alpha   90.00
_cell.angle_beta   90.00
_cell.angle_gamma   90.00
#
_symmetry.space_group_name_H-M   'P 1'
#
loop_
_entity.id
_entity.type
_entity.pdbx_description
1 polymer ?
#
loop_
_entity_poly.entity_id
_entity_poly.type
_entity_poly.pdbx_seq_one_letter_code
_entity_poly.pdbx_strand_id
1 'polypeptide(L)'
;MEVKGLIFNIQKFSIHDGPGVRTTVFLKGCPLHCKWCSNPESQLSRVQVMYHSENCVHCKKCVHTCPESAVTVAEDGRIHIDFRKCSGCLTCIQGCPGRALTNEGEYKTVDEVLDVCMQDIDFYEESGGGVTISGGEGMVQPDFAEALIRRLKEKGVHTAIETTGCVRPEVFHRLAPLFDLLLFDVKHHDAEKHREGTGVGTDLIHRNLRWAYEQGLSVLPRIPVIPDFNADLTDAEGIGALLREIGFTRVQLLPFHQMGERKYEFLNREYAMTGVKALHAEDLASYQKVFLDQGIECFF
;
A
#
# COMPACT_ATOMS: atom_id res chain seq x y z
N MET A 1 12.15 22.96 11.11
CA MET A 1 12.70 21.59 10.91
C MET A 1 12.28 21.14 9.54
N GLU A 2 13.16 20.48 8.80
CA GLU A 2 12.90 19.93 7.50
C GLU A 2 11.92 18.75 7.60
N VAL A 3 10.86 18.73 6.78
CA VAL A 3 9.85 17.67 6.80
C VAL A 3 10.42 16.43 6.12
N LYS A 4 10.40 15.29 6.82
CA LYS A 4 10.86 13.99 6.31
C LYS A 4 9.76 12.97 6.33
N GLY A 5 9.73 12.11 5.30
CA GLY A 5 8.86 10.94 5.21
C GLY A 5 9.64 9.64 5.32
N LEU A 6 9.06 8.65 5.97
CA LEU A 6 9.58 7.29 5.98
C LEU A 6 9.07 6.54 4.75
N ILE A 7 9.96 6.29 3.81
CA ILE A 7 9.69 5.73 2.49
C ILE A 7 10.37 4.37 2.40
N PHE A 8 9.70 3.38 1.82
CA PHE A 8 10.33 2.09 1.58
C PHE A 8 10.64 1.82 0.10
N ASN A 9 9.96 2.53 -0.82
CA ASN A 9 10.27 2.41 -2.23
C ASN A 9 9.89 3.68 -2.99
N ILE A 10 10.57 3.95 -4.12
CA ILE A 10 10.16 4.87 -5.16
C ILE A 10 10.25 4.11 -6.47
N GLN A 11 9.11 3.77 -7.05
CA GLN A 11 9.02 2.99 -8.28
C GLN A 11 8.76 3.92 -9.45
N LYS A 12 9.67 3.92 -10.42
CA LYS A 12 9.53 4.62 -11.69
C LYS A 12 8.78 3.76 -12.71
N PHE A 13 8.22 4.40 -13.73
CA PHE A 13 7.54 3.73 -14.84
C PHE A 13 6.38 2.82 -14.40
N SER A 14 5.64 3.22 -13.36
CA SER A 14 4.41 2.54 -12.97
C SER A 14 3.29 2.86 -13.95
N ILE A 15 2.56 1.84 -14.40
CA ILE A 15 1.46 1.96 -15.38
C ILE A 15 0.10 1.50 -14.82
N HIS A 16 0.06 1.06 -13.55
CA HIS A 16 -1.16 0.57 -12.90
C HIS A 16 -1.58 1.42 -11.69
N ASP A 17 -0.83 2.47 -11.38
CA ASP A 17 -1.05 3.32 -10.19
C ASP A 17 -1.71 4.66 -10.57
N GLY A 18 -2.56 4.65 -11.60
CA GLY A 18 -3.28 5.79 -12.13
C GLY A 18 -3.05 6.00 -13.63
N PRO A 19 -3.54 7.12 -14.21
CA PRO A 19 -3.42 7.38 -15.63
C PRO A 19 -1.98 7.67 -16.05
N GLY A 20 -1.61 7.24 -17.25
CA GLY A 20 -0.30 7.49 -17.86
C GLY A 20 0.86 6.78 -17.16
N VAL A 21 2.09 7.17 -17.49
CA VAL A 21 3.31 6.69 -16.83
C VAL A 21 3.53 7.49 -15.54
N ARG A 22 3.81 6.79 -14.43
CA ARG A 22 3.90 7.41 -13.11
C ARG A 22 5.15 7.03 -12.35
N THR A 23 5.57 7.90 -11.45
CA THR A 23 6.47 7.53 -10.37
C THR A 23 5.64 7.35 -9.10
N THR A 24 5.72 6.16 -8.49
CA THR A 24 4.97 5.84 -7.27
C THR A 24 5.89 5.90 -6.06
N VAL A 25 5.53 6.75 -5.10
CA VAL A 25 6.24 6.93 -3.82
C VAL A 25 5.53 6.13 -2.74
N PHE A 26 6.19 5.11 -2.21
CA PHE A 26 5.63 4.18 -1.23
C PHE A 26 6.02 4.56 0.20
N LEU A 27 5.04 5.01 0.98
CA LEU A 27 5.20 5.39 2.39
C LEU A 27 4.99 4.20 3.33
N LYS A 28 5.76 4.14 4.44
CA LYS A 28 5.54 3.16 5.50
C LYS A 28 4.48 3.63 6.49
N GLY A 29 3.75 2.66 6.99
CA GLY A 29 2.63 2.79 7.91
C GLY A 29 1.32 2.42 7.24
N CYS A 30 0.58 1.49 7.83
CA CYS A 30 -0.77 1.14 7.42
C CYS A 30 -1.60 0.77 8.65
N PRO A 31 -2.83 1.29 8.79
CA PRO A 31 -3.71 0.88 9.87
C PRO A 31 -4.34 -0.51 9.62
N LEU A 32 -4.26 -1.02 8.38
CA LEU A 32 -4.78 -2.33 7.98
C LEU A 32 -3.70 -3.40 8.05
N HIS A 33 -4.15 -4.65 8.27
CA HIS A 33 -3.32 -5.86 8.28
C HIS A 33 -3.93 -6.91 7.36
N CYS A 34 -4.18 -6.52 6.10
CA CYS A 34 -4.82 -7.38 5.10
C CYS A 34 -4.06 -8.72 4.97
N LYS A 35 -4.80 -9.83 4.99
CA LYS A 35 -4.23 -11.19 4.86
C LYS A 35 -3.49 -11.39 3.53
N TRP A 36 -3.89 -10.67 2.49
CA TRP A 36 -3.31 -10.71 1.12
C TRP A 36 -2.34 -9.57 0.81
N CYS A 37 -1.86 -8.83 1.81
CA CYS A 37 -1.08 -7.62 1.57
C CYS A 37 0.16 -7.90 0.70
N SER A 38 0.30 -7.16 -0.40
CA SER A 38 1.47 -7.27 -1.30
C SER A 38 2.70 -6.52 -0.78
N ASN A 39 2.49 -5.61 0.20
CA ASN A 39 3.55 -4.80 0.80
C ASN A 39 3.55 -4.93 2.33
N PRO A 40 3.77 -6.14 2.91
CA PRO A 40 3.73 -6.35 4.36
C PRO A 40 4.79 -5.53 5.10
N GLU A 41 5.88 -5.15 4.43
CA GLU A 41 6.92 -4.24 4.92
C GLU A 41 6.41 -2.83 5.18
N SER A 42 5.33 -2.44 4.53
CA SER A 42 4.74 -1.11 4.72
C SER A 42 3.92 -0.98 6.01
N GLN A 43 3.49 -2.08 6.63
CA GLN A 43 2.53 -2.05 7.73
C GLN A 43 3.05 -1.33 8.97
N LEU A 44 4.35 -1.47 9.31
CA LEU A 44 4.93 -0.77 10.46
C LEU A 44 5.44 0.62 10.09
N SER A 45 5.08 1.62 10.89
CA SER A 45 5.50 3.03 10.72
C SER A 45 6.91 3.29 11.26
N ARG A 46 7.85 2.38 11.02
CA ARG A 46 9.26 2.49 11.43
C ARG A 46 10.16 1.72 10.50
N VAL A 47 11.45 2.02 10.54
CA VAL A 47 12.47 1.25 9.83
C VAL A 47 12.47 -0.19 10.34
N GLN A 48 12.55 -1.15 9.43
CA GLN A 48 12.61 -2.57 9.71
C GLN A 48 13.88 -3.19 9.12
N VAL A 49 14.18 -4.40 9.53
CA VAL A 49 15.23 -5.23 8.95
C VAL A 49 14.59 -6.40 8.23
N MET A 50 14.93 -6.62 6.97
CA MET A 50 14.60 -7.83 6.23
C MET A 50 15.73 -8.84 6.29
N TYR A 51 15.39 -10.11 6.39
CA TYR A 51 16.35 -11.21 6.45
C TYR A 51 16.27 -12.09 5.19
N HIS A 52 17.35 -12.14 4.44
CA HIS A 52 17.53 -12.94 3.24
C HIS A 52 18.33 -14.20 3.60
N SER A 53 17.63 -15.30 3.85
CA SER A 53 18.23 -16.54 4.36
C SER A 53 19.26 -17.14 3.41
N GLU A 54 19.06 -16.97 2.10
CA GLU A 54 19.96 -17.43 1.04
C GLU A 54 21.36 -16.79 1.09
N ASN A 55 21.48 -15.61 1.69
CA ASN A 55 22.73 -14.88 1.82
C ASN A 55 23.40 -15.09 3.20
N CYS A 56 22.76 -15.84 4.10
CA CYS A 56 23.22 -16.00 5.46
C CYS A 56 24.37 -17.00 5.58
N VAL A 57 25.51 -16.55 6.09
CA VAL A 57 26.69 -17.41 6.37
C VAL A 57 26.70 -17.96 7.81
N HIS A 58 25.59 -17.89 8.53
CA HIS A 58 25.37 -18.41 9.89
C HIS A 58 26.42 -17.98 10.94
N CYS A 59 27.05 -16.82 10.76
CA CYS A 59 28.11 -16.32 11.67
C CYS A 59 27.58 -15.80 13.02
N LYS A 60 26.26 -15.62 13.18
CA LYS A 60 25.55 -15.14 14.39
C LYS A 60 25.99 -13.74 14.89
N LYS A 61 26.76 -12.98 14.14
CA LYS A 61 27.17 -11.62 14.56
C LYS A 61 25.98 -10.72 14.87
N CYS A 62 24.92 -10.78 14.06
CA CYS A 62 23.69 -9.99 14.25
C CYS A 62 23.00 -10.25 15.60
N VAL A 63 23.09 -11.48 16.12
CA VAL A 63 22.56 -11.83 17.45
C VAL A 63 23.36 -11.14 18.56
N HIS A 64 24.71 -11.19 18.46
CA HIS A 64 25.60 -10.63 19.48
C HIS A 64 25.67 -9.10 19.45
N THR A 65 25.42 -8.49 18.30
CA THR A 65 25.49 -7.02 18.14
C THR A 65 24.19 -6.30 18.38
N CYS A 66 23.07 -7.03 18.53
CA CYS A 66 21.75 -6.41 18.71
C CYS A 66 21.61 -5.81 20.12
N PRO A 67 21.50 -4.47 20.29
CA PRO A 67 21.37 -3.85 21.59
C PRO A 67 20.05 -4.18 22.29
N GLU A 68 19.00 -4.46 21.52
CA GLU A 68 17.65 -4.77 22.01
C GLU A 68 17.42 -6.27 22.23
N SER A 69 18.43 -7.11 21.98
CA SER A 69 18.26 -8.58 21.98
C SER A 69 17.06 -9.06 21.15
N ALA A 70 16.75 -8.32 20.07
CA ALA A 70 15.63 -8.58 19.17
C ALA A 70 15.95 -9.65 18.12
N VAL A 71 17.22 -10.01 17.95
CA VAL A 71 17.68 -10.98 16.94
C VAL A 71 18.06 -12.28 17.63
N THR A 72 17.46 -13.39 17.20
CA THR A 72 17.71 -14.73 17.73
C THR A 72 17.97 -15.72 16.61
N VAL A 73 18.40 -16.93 16.95
CA VAL A 73 18.48 -18.08 16.03
C VAL A 73 17.31 -18.99 16.35
N ALA A 74 16.47 -19.28 15.35
CA ALA A 74 15.37 -20.23 15.47
C ALA A 74 15.90 -21.70 15.47
N GLU A 75 15.04 -22.66 15.77
CA GLU A 75 15.40 -24.09 15.85
C GLU A 75 15.90 -24.62 14.49
N ASP A 76 15.40 -24.09 13.38
CA ASP A 76 15.83 -24.41 12.00
C ASP A 76 17.16 -23.75 11.60
N GLY A 77 17.82 -23.01 12.51
CA GLY A 77 19.06 -22.30 12.28
C GLY A 77 18.91 -20.93 11.58
N ARG A 78 17.71 -20.52 11.21
CA ARG A 78 17.46 -19.22 10.59
C ARG A 78 17.51 -18.09 11.62
N ILE A 79 17.81 -16.90 11.16
CA ILE A 79 17.72 -15.69 11.99
C ILE A 79 16.24 -15.31 12.10
N HIS A 80 15.81 -15.08 13.34
CA HIS A 80 14.49 -14.54 13.65
C HIS A 80 14.63 -13.15 14.27
N ILE A 81 13.79 -12.20 13.84
CA ILE A 81 13.76 -10.81 14.30
C ILE A 81 12.42 -10.55 14.98
N ASP A 82 12.43 -10.33 16.29
CA ASP A 82 11.25 -9.88 17.03
C ASP A 82 11.05 -8.37 16.80
N PHE A 83 10.13 -8.05 15.89
CA PHE A 83 9.81 -6.65 15.56
C PHE A 83 9.15 -5.88 16.71
N ARG A 84 8.69 -6.52 17.76
CA ARG A 84 8.19 -5.81 18.96
C ARG A 84 9.35 -5.22 19.78
N LYS A 85 10.52 -5.86 19.74
CA LYS A 85 11.74 -5.43 20.42
C LYS A 85 12.67 -4.60 19.52
N CYS A 86 12.69 -4.88 18.22
CA CYS A 86 13.59 -4.23 17.28
C CYS A 86 13.32 -2.72 17.20
N SER A 87 14.30 -1.90 17.54
CA SER A 87 14.23 -0.43 17.47
C SER A 87 14.50 0.13 16.06
N GLY A 88 14.94 -0.70 15.11
CA GLY A 88 15.34 -0.26 13.77
C GLY A 88 16.70 0.45 13.74
N CYS A 89 17.58 0.21 14.71
CA CYS A 89 18.91 0.86 14.80
C CYS A 89 19.91 0.42 13.71
N LEU A 90 19.62 -0.64 12.97
CA LEU A 90 20.40 -1.17 11.84
C LEU A 90 21.83 -1.68 12.19
N THR A 91 22.20 -1.76 13.45
CA THR A 91 23.53 -2.24 13.89
C THR A 91 23.84 -3.66 13.39
N CYS A 92 22.82 -4.54 13.32
CA CYS A 92 22.96 -5.90 12.83
C CYS A 92 23.30 -5.97 11.32
N ILE A 93 22.91 -4.98 10.54
CA ILE A 93 23.21 -4.89 9.10
C ILE A 93 24.68 -4.56 8.88
N GLN A 94 25.20 -3.58 9.61
CA GLN A 94 26.59 -3.10 9.47
C GLN A 94 27.62 -4.21 9.67
N GLY A 95 27.31 -5.16 10.56
CA GLY A 95 28.19 -6.29 10.89
C GLY A 95 27.97 -7.55 10.07
N CYS A 96 27.03 -7.57 9.11
CA CYS A 96 26.65 -8.78 8.38
C CYS A 96 27.58 -9.05 7.17
N PRO A 97 28.51 -10.06 7.23
CA PRO A 97 29.45 -10.29 6.14
C PRO A 97 28.77 -10.85 4.88
N GLY A 98 27.68 -11.59 5.03
CA GLY A 98 26.90 -12.16 3.93
C GLY A 98 25.88 -11.17 3.33
N ARG A 99 25.74 -9.96 3.90
CA ARG A 99 24.70 -9.00 3.52
C ARG A 99 23.29 -9.61 3.52
N ALA A 100 23.06 -10.55 4.44
CA ALA A 100 21.79 -11.25 4.59
C ALA A 100 20.72 -10.39 5.29
N LEU A 101 21.08 -9.24 5.80
CA LEU A 101 20.18 -8.29 6.46
C LEU A 101 20.19 -6.98 5.68
N THR A 102 19.00 -6.51 5.33
CA THR A 102 18.80 -5.23 4.64
C THR A 102 17.85 -4.33 5.44
N ASN A 103 18.00 -3.03 5.29
CA ASN A 103 17.02 -2.09 5.85
C ASN A 103 15.80 -1.98 4.96
N GLU A 104 14.67 -1.83 5.60
CA GLU A 104 13.40 -1.57 4.93
C GLU A 104 12.78 -0.31 5.50
N GLY A 105 12.82 0.72 4.69
CA GLY A 105 12.41 2.08 5.03
C GLY A 105 13.61 3.01 5.31
N GLU A 106 13.51 4.20 4.76
CA GLU A 106 14.48 5.28 4.90
C GLU A 106 13.74 6.62 5.06
N TYR A 107 14.27 7.47 5.96
CA TYR A 107 13.76 8.84 6.06
C TYR A 107 14.36 9.71 4.96
N LYS A 108 13.50 10.22 4.08
CA LYS A 108 13.85 11.15 3.01
C LYS A 108 13.16 12.49 3.19
N THR A 109 13.86 13.54 2.81
CA THR A 109 13.29 14.89 2.75
C THR A 109 12.35 15.02 1.55
N VAL A 110 11.50 16.05 1.57
CA VAL A 110 10.62 16.36 0.43
C VAL A 110 11.45 16.63 -0.83
N ASP A 111 12.56 17.35 -0.70
CA ASP A 111 13.41 17.69 -1.84
C ASP A 111 14.09 16.45 -2.43
N GLU A 112 14.61 15.54 -1.61
CA GLU A 112 15.20 14.28 -2.10
C GLU A 112 14.20 13.43 -2.89
N VAL A 113 12.92 13.40 -2.46
CA VAL A 113 11.88 12.65 -3.17
C VAL A 113 11.44 13.39 -4.44
N LEU A 114 11.28 14.70 -4.35
CA LEU A 114 10.93 15.54 -5.49
C LEU A 114 11.97 15.40 -6.61
N ASP A 115 13.27 15.45 -6.29
CA ASP A 115 14.35 15.30 -7.26
C ASP A 115 14.27 13.97 -8.02
N VAL A 116 13.90 12.88 -7.33
CA VAL A 116 13.70 11.58 -7.99
C VAL A 116 12.47 11.61 -8.89
N CYS A 117 11.35 12.16 -8.42
CA CYS A 117 10.12 12.26 -9.20
C CYS A 117 10.29 13.11 -10.46
N MET A 118 11.03 14.22 -10.38
CA MET A 118 11.22 15.14 -11.50
C MET A 118 12.13 14.59 -12.60
N GLN A 119 12.82 13.48 -12.37
CA GLN A 119 13.61 12.82 -13.44
C GLN A 119 12.74 12.22 -14.55
N ASP A 120 11.46 12.00 -14.29
CA ASP A 120 10.53 11.37 -15.22
C ASP A 120 9.51 12.37 -15.79
N ILE A 121 9.77 13.69 -15.67
CA ILE A 121 8.83 14.76 -16.05
C ILE A 121 8.37 14.66 -17.51
N ASP A 122 9.29 14.37 -18.43
CA ASP A 122 9.00 14.26 -19.86
C ASP A 122 7.99 13.13 -20.14
N PHE A 123 8.09 12.01 -19.40
CA PHE A 123 7.15 10.90 -19.52
C PHE A 123 5.77 11.24 -18.94
N TYR A 124 5.71 12.07 -17.90
CA TYR A 124 4.43 12.55 -17.37
C TYR A 124 3.70 13.42 -18.37
N GLU A 125 4.42 14.35 -19.01
CA GLU A 125 3.85 15.26 -20.00
C GLU A 125 3.36 14.52 -21.25
N GLU A 126 4.14 13.57 -21.75
CA GLU A 126 3.78 12.78 -22.95
C GLU A 126 2.61 11.83 -22.72
N SER A 127 2.49 11.22 -21.52
CA SER A 127 1.48 10.19 -21.25
C SER A 127 0.25 10.68 -20.50
N GLY A 128 0.23 11.93 -20.03
CA GLY A 128 -0.76 12.40 -19.06
C GLY A 128 -0.61 11.74 -17.67
N GLY A 129 0.60 11.31 -17.35
CA GLY A 129 0.96 10.67 -16.10
C GLY A 129 1.30 11.64 -14.98
N GLY A 130 2.13 11.20 -14.02
CA GLY A 130 2.52 12.04 -12.88
C GLY A 130 3.08 11.25 -11.71
N VAL A 131 2.80 11.71 -10.49
CA VAL A 131 3.26 11.05 -9.27
C VAL A 131 2.07 10.48 -8.49
N THR A 132 2.24 9.26 -7.98
CA THR A 132 1.27 8.61 -7.07
C THR A 132 1.91 8.42 -5.70
N ILE A 133 1.23 8.83 -4.65
CA ILE A 133 1.57 8.46 -3.28
C ILE A 133 0.83 7.17 -2.94
N SER A 134 1.55 6.17 -2.48
CA SER A 134 1.05 4.84 -2.16
C SER A 134 1.80 4.28 -0.94
N GLY A 135 1.89 2.96 -0.81
CA GLY A 135 2.67 2.27 0.22
C GLY A 135 1.84 1.38 1.11
N GLY A 136 1.77 1.70 2.41
CA GLY A 136 0.78 1.13 3.31
C GLY A 136 -0.54 1.88 3.20
N GLU A 137 -0.60 3.04 3.81
CA GLU A 137 -1.68 4.03 3.62
C GLU A 137 -1.02 5.39 3.33
N GLY A 138 -1.28 5.95 2.17
CA GLY A 138 -0.59 7.18 1.71
C GLY A 138 -0.81 8.41 2.60
N MET A 139 -1.83 8.40 3.46
CA MET A 139 -2.18 9.53 4.33
C MET A 139 -1.67 9.38 5.78
N VAL A 140 -0.95 8.32 6.14
CA VAL A 140 -0.48 8.14 7.54
C VAL A 140 0.68 9.06 7.93
N GLN A 141 1.34 9.68 6.94
CA GLN A 141 2.39 10.68 7.15
C GLN A 141 1.94 12.03 6.58
N PRO A 142 0.91 12.69 7.19
CA PRO A 142 0.16 13.75 6.55
C PRO A 142 0.97 15.00 6.22
N ASP A 143 1.92 15.38 7.09
CA ASP A 143 2.71 16.58 6.87
C ASP A 143 3.73 16.42 5.73
N PHE A 144 4.29 15.21 5.61
CA PHE A 144 5.17 14.88 4.49
C PHE A 144 4.40 14.79 3.17
N ALA A 145 3.27 14.07 3.17
CA ALA A 145 2.43 13.94 1.98
C ALA A 145 1.97 15.31 1.47
N GLU A 146 1.45 16.18 2.35
CA GLU A 146 1.04 17.53 1.99
C GLU A 146 2.19 18.34 1.40
N ALA A 147 3.35 18.35 2.06
CA ALA A 147 4.50 19.11 1.59
C ALA A 147 4.98 18.65 0.22
N LEU A 148 5.05 17.34 0.00
CA LEU A 148 5.45 16.77 -1.30
C LEU A 148 4.43 17.10 -2.40
N ILE A 149 3.12 16.94 -2.15
CA ILE A 149 2.08 17.22 -3.12
C ILE A 149 2.11 18.70 -3.55
N ARG A 150 2.22 19.62 -2.60
CA ARG A 150 2.27 21.05 -2.90
C ARG A 150 3.45 21.38 -3.83
N ARG A 151 4.63 20.81 -3.57
CA ARG A 151 5.81 21.01 -4.40
C ARG A 151 5.66 20.39 -5.80
N LEU A 152 5.02 19.22 -5.91
CA LEU A 152 4.70 18.61 -7.21
C LEU A 152 3.73 19.46 -8.02
N LYS A 153 2.69 19.99 -7.38
CA LYS A 153 1.72 20.90 -8.04
C LYS A 153 2.33 22.22 -8.48
N GLU A 154 3.26 22.78 -7.73
CA GLU A 154 4.05 23.96 -8.15
C GLU A 154 4.86 23.69 -9.44
N LYS A 155 5.18 22.42 -9.72
CA LYS A 155 5.83 21.97 -10.95
C LYS A 155 4.86 21.56 -12.06
N GLY A 156 3.54 21.69 -11.84
CA GLY A 156 2.52 21.27 -12.79
C GLY A 156 2.32 19.75 -12.92
N VAL A 157 2.87 18.96 -12.00
CA VAL A 157 2.76 17.50 -12.01
C VAL A 157 1.40 17.05 -11.50
N HIS A 158 0.72 16.19 -12.28
CA HIS A 158 -0.51 15.52 -11.85
C HIS A 158 -0.26 14.57 -10.69
N THR A 159 -1.07 14.66 -9.64
CA THR A 159 -0.91 13.90 -8.40
C THR A 159 -2.05 12.94 -8.16
N ALA A 160 -1.74 11.69 -7.82
CA ALA A 160 -2.71 10.69 -7.38
C ALA A 160 -2.32 10.11 -6.02
N ILE A 161 -3.28 9.51 -5.34
CA ILE A 161 -3.05 8.77 -4.11
C ILE A 161 -3.79 7.43 -4.15
N GLU A 162 -3.12 6.37 -3.71
CA GLU A 162 -3.74 5.11 -3.33
C GLU A 162 -4.06 5.14 -1.84
N THR A 163 -5.32 5.00 -1.51
CA THR A 163 -5.79 5.08 -0.12
C THR A 163 -6.86 4.05 0.17
N THR A 164 -6.83 3.54 1.39
CA THR A 164 -7.93 2.75 1.94
C THR A 164 -9.01 3.65 2.58
N GLY A 165 -8.71 4.93 2.76
CA GLY A 165 -9.55 5.86 3.51
C GLY A 165 -9.60 5.59 5.03
N CYS A 166 -8.81 4.66 5.55
CA CYS A 166 -8.78 4.33 6.97
C CYS A 166 -7.86 5.28 7.75
N VAL A 167 -8.15 6.55 7.68
CA VAL A 167 -7.48 7.62 8.42
C VAL A 167 -8.52 8.54 9.07
N ARG A 168 -8.13 9.25 10.14
CA ARG A 168 -9.05 10.17 10.82
C ARG A 168 -9.63 11.19 9.84
N PRO A 169 -10.90 11.57 9.98
CA PRO A 169 -11.57 12.51 9.05
C PRO A 169 -10.79 13.82 8.88
N GLU A 170 -10.20 14.35 9.96
CA GLU A 170 -9.45 15.62 9.89
C GLU A 170 -8.22 15.50 8.98
N VAL A 171 -7.56 14.33 8.97
CA VAL A 171 -6.42 14.05 8.08
C VAL A 171 -6.92 13.87 6.64
N PHE A 172 -7.99 13.08 6.46
CA PHE A 172 -8.56 12.81 5.15
C PHE A 172 -9.06 14.10 4.48
N HIS A 173 -9.85 14.91 5.20
CA HIS A 173 -10.41 16.16 4.70
C HIS A 173 -9.34 17.22 4.39
N ARG A 174 -8.20 17.17 5.09
CA ARG A 174 -7.05 18.04 4.83
C ARG A 174 -6.30 17.65 3.56
N LEU A 175 -6.08 16.35 3.34
CA LEU A 175 -5.20 15.85 2.27
C LEU A 175 -5.95 15.53 0.98
N ALA A 176 -7.10 14.88 1.04
CA ALA A 176 -7.81 14.38 -0.14
C ALA A 176 -8.05 15.46 -1.21
N PRO A 177 -8.43 16.72 -0.87
CA PRO A 177 -8.64 17.79 -1.86
C PRO A 177 -7.35 18.26 -2.56
N LEU A 178 -6.19 17.87 -2.08
CA LEU A 178 -4.91 18.26 -2.69
C LEU A 178 -4.54 17.40 -3.88
N PHE A 179 -5.11 16.20 -3.99
CA PHE A 179 -4.85 15.28 -5.10
C PHE A 179 -5.76 15.53 -6.29
N ASP A 180 -5.25 15.28 -7.48
CA ASP A 180 -6.04 15.34 -8.72
C ASP A 180 -6.86 14.06 -8.91
N LEU A 181 -6.43 12.93 -8.29
CA LEU A 181 -7.12 11.65 -8.35
C LEU A 181 -6.93 10.83 -7.06
N LEU A 182 -8.02 10.34 -6.50
CA LEU A 182 -8.00 9.36 -5.42
C LEU A 182 -8.31 7.97 -5.99
N LEU A 183 -7.35 7.07 -5.92
CA LEU A 183 -7.51 5.63 -6.16
C LEU A 183 -7.92 5.01 -4.82
N PHE A 184 -9.22 4.82 -4.62
CA PHE A 184 -9.77 4.50 -3.32
C PHE A 184 -10.13 3.00 -3.23
N ASP A 185 -9.46 2.28 -2.36
CA ASP A 185 -9.66 0.84 -2.18
C ASP A 185 -10.94 0.53 -1.38
N VAL A 186 -11.93 -0.03 -2.02
CA VAL A 186 -13.15 -0.58 -1.41
C VAL A 186 -13.01 -2.09 -1.30
N LYS A 187 -12.62 -2.58 -0.14
CA LYS A 187 -12.27 -4.00 0.01
C LYS A 187 -13.48 -4.88 0.34
N HIS A 188 -14.47 -4.34 1.05
CA HIS A 188 -15.73 -5.04 1.35
C HIS A 188 -16.83 -4.04 1.76
N HIS A 189 -18.10 -4.40 1.54
CA HIS A 189 -19.26 -3.62 2.01
C HIS A 189 -19.62 -3.97 3.47
N ASP A 190 -19.44 -5.24 3.87
CA ASP A 190 -19.75 -5.74 5.20
C ASP A 190 -18.60 -5.46 6.17
N ALA A 191 -18.92 -4.89 7.36
CA ALA A 191 -17.93 -4.45 8.34
C ALA A 191 -17.23 -5.62 9.07
N GLU A 192 -17.92 -6.73 9.29
CA GLU A 192 -17.35 -7.88 9.99
C GLU A 192 -16.42 -8.66 9.08
N LYS A 193 -16.86 -8.98 7.84
CA LYS A 193 -15.98 -9.59 6.83
C LYS A 193 -14.76 -8.72 6.57
N HIS A 194 -14.95 -7.39 6.46
CA HIS A 194 -13.82 -6.47 6.29
C HIS A 194 -12.85 -6.57 7.46
N ARG A 195 -13.35 -6.62 8.71
CA ARG A 195 -12.51 -6.75 9.92
C ARG A 195 -11.75 -8.08 9.94
N GLU A 196 -12.39 -9.18 9.57
CA GLU A 196 -11.76 -10.50 9.49
C GLU A 196 -10.62 -10.55 8.48
N GLY A 197 -10.77 -9.88 7.33
CA GLY A 197 -9.76 -9.84 6.28
C GLY A 197 -8.64 -8.82 6.50
N THR A 198 -8.95 -7.68 7.14
CA THR A 198 -8.05 -6.51 7.18
C THR A 198 -7.67 -6.04 8.58
N GLY A 199 -8.35 -6.52 9.62
CA GLY A 199 -8.15 -6.09 11.01
C GLY A 199 -9.00 -4.89 11.43
N VAL A 200 -9.72 -4.20 10.51
CA VAL A 200 -10.54 -3.02 10.80
C VAL A 200 -11.93 -3.11 10.15
N GLY A 201 -12.93 -2.46 10.74
CA GLY A 201 -14.27 -2.34 10.13
C GLY A 201 -14.33 -1.27 9.03
N THR A 202 -15.50 -1.09 8.44
CA THR A 202 -15.71 -0.22 7.27
C THR A 202 -16.17 1.19 7.61
N ASP A 203 -16.65 1.47 8.82
CA ASP A 203 -17.35 2.72 9.17
C ASP A 203 -16.57 3.99 8.80
N LEU A 204 -15.30 4.03 9.17
CA LEU A 204 -14.42 5.16 8.89
C LEU A 204 -14.12 5.28 7.38
N ILE A 205 -13.87 4.15 6.73
CA ILE A 205 -13.56 4.04 5.31
C ILE A 205 -14.74 4.54 4.48
N HIS A 206 -15.93 4.01 4.71
CA HIS A 206 -17.14 4.39 3.98
C HIS A 206 -17.53 5.85 4.25
N ARG A 207 -17.33 6.35 5.46
CA ARG A 207 -17.54 7.77 5.79
C ARG A 207 -16.64 8.67 4.94
N ASN A 208 -15.36 8.39 4.89
CA ASN A 208 -14.40 9.16 4.10
C ASN A 208 -14.67 9.05 2.59
N LEU A 209 -15.07 7.86 2.11
CA LEU A 209 -15.46 7.67 0.72
C LEU A 209 -16.69 8.50 0.33
N ARG A 210 -17.75 8.48 1.16
CA ARG A 210 -18.96 9.31 0.96
C ARG A 210 -18.61 10.80 0.95
N TRP A 211 -17.83 11.23 1.94
CA TRP A 211 -17.41 12.61 2.01
C TRP A 211 -16.63 13.05 0.76
N ALA A 212 -15.69 12.23 0.27
CA ALA A 212 -14.92 12.54 -0.94
C ALA A 212 -15.85 12.73 -2.17
N TYR A 213 -16.85 11.85 -2.30
CA TYR A 213 -17.85 11.96 -3.36
C TYR A 213 -18.69 13.24 -3.21
N GLU A 214 -19.20 13.54 -2.02
CA GLU A 214 -20.02 14.73 -1.72
C GLU A 214 -19.25 16.03 -1.97
N GLN A 215 -17.93 16.04 -1.77
CA GLN A 215 -17.07 17.19 -2.10
C GLN A 215 -16.74 17.30 -3.60
N GLY A 216 -17.22 16.39 -4.44
CA GLY A 216 -16.95 16.39 -5.88
C GLY A 216 -15.49 16.10 -6.22
N LEU A 217 -14.75 15.41 -5.33
CA LEU A 217 -13.36 15.02 -5.61
C LEU A 217 -13.33 13.95 -6.71
N SER A 218 -12.25 13.93 -7.48
CA SER A 218 -12.01 12.88 -8.47
C SER A 218 -11.63 11.58 -7.76
N VAL A 219 -12.57 10.65 -7.66
CA VAL A 219 -12.40 9.36 -6.97
C VAL A 219 -12.64 8.22 -7.94
N LEU A 220 -11.70 7.29 -8.03
CA LEU A 220 -11.87 6.00 -8.68
C LEU A 220 -11.89 4.90 -7.61
N PRO A 221 -13.06 4.34 -7.27
CA PRO A 221 -13.13 3.17 -6.41
C PRO A 221 -12.40 1.99 -7.07
N ARG A 222 -11.58 1.28 -6.29
CA ARG A 222 -10.84 0.10 -6.72
C ARG A 222 -11.19 -1.07 -5.81
N ILE A 223 -11.43 -2.24 -6.39
CA ILE A 223 -11.81 -3.45 -5.65
C ILE A 223 -10.72 -4.49 -5.87
N PRO A 224 -9.84 -4.72 -4.91
CA PRO A 224 -9.01 -5.92 -4.93
C PRO A 224 -9.92 -7.14 -4.71
N VAL A 225 -10.04 -7.98 -5.73
CA VAL A 225 -10.88 -9.19 -5.69
C VAL A 225 -10.05 -10.35 -5.17
N ILE A 226 -10.37 -10.81 -3.96
CA ILE A 226 -9.57 -11.75 -3.18
C ILE A 226 -10.36 -13.04 -2.97
N PRO A 227 -9.83 -14.22 -3.36
CA PRO A 227 -10.43 -15.51 -3.06
C PRO A 227 -10.73 -15.68 -1.57
N ASP A 228 -11.84 -16.32 -1.24
CA ASP A 228 -12.30 -16.60 0.12
C ASP A 228 -12.55 -15.35 1.01
N PHE A 229 -12.59 -14.16 0.39
CA PHE A 229 -12.86 -12.92 1.11
C PHE A 229 -14.02 -12.13 0.49
N ASN A 230 -13.90 -11.70 -0.78
CA ASN A 230 -14.89 -10.89 -1.45
C ASN A 230 -15.11 -11.31 -2.92
N ALA A 231 -14.62 -12.48 -3.33
CA ALA A 231 -14.75 -12.96 -4.72
C ALA A 231 -16.11 -13.57 -5.06
N ASP A 232 -17.01 -13.72 -4.09
CA ASP A 232 -18.34 -14.24 -4.31
C ASP A 232 -19.25 -13.20 -5.00
N LEU A 233 -20.20 -13.65 -5.83
CA LEU A 233 -21.11 -12.75 -6.53
C LEU A 233 -22.00 -11.94 -5.57
N THR A 234 -22.37 -12.51 -4.42
CA THR A 234 -23.12 -11.80 -3.37
C THR A 234 -22.31 -10.65 -2.76
N ASP A 235 -20.99 -10.80 -2.65
CA ASP A 235 -20.11 -9.73 -2.18
C ASP A 235 -19.99 -8.63 -3.26
N ALA A 236 -19.92 -9.02 -4.55
CA ALA A 236 -19.97 -8.07 -5.66
C ALA A 236 -21.27 -7.26 -5.66
N GLU A 237 -22.42 -7.94 -5.45
CA GLU A 237 -23.74 -7.29 -5.34
C GLU A 237 -23.78 -6.26 -4.22
N GLY A 238 -23.27 -6.62 -3.04
CA GLY A 238 -23.23 -5.74 -1.87
C GLY A 238 -22.29 -4.54 -2.05
N ILE A 239 -21.10 -4.74 -2.64
CA ILE A 239 -20.17 -3.66 -2.96
C ILE A 239 -20.76 -2.75 -4.03
N GLY A 240 -21.36 -3.31 -5.09
CA GLY A 240 -22.02 -2.54 -6.13
C GLY A 240 -23.18 -1.69 -5.59
N ALA A 241 -24.01 -2.26 -4.71
CA ALA A 241 -25.09 -1.53 -4.04
C ALA A 241 -24.57 -0.35 -3.20
N LEU A 242 -23.48 -0.54 -2.43
CA LEU A 242 -22.82 0.52 -1.68
C LEU A 242 -22.33 1.63 -2.60
N LEU A 243 -21.63 1.30 -3.69
CA LEU A 243 -21.09 2.30 -4.62
C LEU A 243 -22.21 3.09 -5.31
N ARG A 244 -23.30 2.43 -5.72
CA ARG A 244 -24.47 3.09 -6.29
C ARG A 244 -25.17 4.01 -5.30
N GLU A 245 -25.34 3.57 -4.05
CA GLU A 245 -25.95 4.38 -3.00
C GLU A 245 -25.17 5.70 -2.78
N ILE A 246 -23.83 5.64 -2.86
CA ILE A 246 -22.99 6.83 -2.78
C ILE A 246 -23.11 7.70 -4.06
N GLY A 247 -23.28 7.06 -5.23
CA GLY A 247 -23.43 7.74 -6.52
C GLY A 247 -22.31 7.42 -7.52
N PHE A 248 -21.43 6.48 -7.23
CA PHE A 248 -20.38 6.08 -8.16
C PHE A 248 -20.93 5.30 -9.35
N THR A 249 -20.46 5.65 -10.53
CA THR A 249 -20.85 5.02 -11.81
C THR A 249 -19.70 4.28 -12.47
N ARG A 250 -18.53 4.25 -11.84
CA ARG A 250 -17.32 3.63 -12.39
C ARG A 250 -16.49 2.98 -11.28
N VAL A 251 -15.91 1.80 -11.57
CA VAL A 251 -15.06 1.04 -10.64
C VAL A 251 -13.98 0.26 -11.39
N GLN A 252 -12.81 0.12 -10.77
CA GLN A 252 -11.74 -0.75 -11.27
C GLN A 252 -11.63 -2.00 -10.40
N LEU A 253 -11.58 -3.18 -11.05
CA LEU A 253 -11.28 -4.44 -10.39
C LEU A 253 -9.78 -4.73 -10.44
N LEU A 254 -9.24 -5.21 -9.33
CA LEU A 254 -7.85 -5.61 -9.21
C LEU A 254 -7.80 -7.10 -8.89
N PRO A 255 -7.51 -7.98 -9.88
CA PRO A 255 -7.40 -9.41 -9.63
C PRO A 255 -6.31 -9.74 -8.62
N PHE A 256 -6.57 -10.71 -7.74
CA PHE A 256 -5.62 -11.16 -6.73
C PHE A 256 -4.35 -11.73 -7.35
N HIS A 257 -3.18 -11.40 -6.79
CA HIS A 257 -1.88 -11.95 -7.15
C HIS A 257 -0.99 -12.20 -5.92
N GLN A 258 -0.02 -13.10 -6.03
CA GLN A 258 0.85 -13.52 -4.94
C GLN A 258 2.25 -12.84 -4.95
N MET A 259 2.41 -11.72 -5.63
CA MET A 259 3.73 -11.07 -5.81
C MET A 259 4.39 -10.65 -4.50
N GLY A 260 3.62 -10.50 -3.41
CA GLY A 260 4.14 -10.14 -2.08
C GLY A 260 4.63 -11.32 -1.24
N GLU A 261 4.39 -12.58 -1.60
CA GLU A 261 4.61 -13.76 -0.75
C GLU A 261 6.03 -13.84 -0.20
N ARG A 262 7.05 -13.68 -1.05
CA ARG A 262 8.46 -13.76 -0.63
C ARG A 262 8.85 -12.68 0.40
N LYS A 263 8.19 -11.54 0.42
CA LYS A 263 8.45 -10.49 1.39
C LYS A 263 8.06 -10.89 2.82
N TYR A 264 7.08 -11.78 2.97
CA TYR A 264 6.71 -12.33 4.27
C TYR A 264 7.83 -13.18 4.85
N GLU A 265 8.49 -14.01 4.03
CA GLU A 265 9.66 -14.78 4.46
C GLU A 265 10.77 -13.88 4.97
N PHE A 266 11.08 -12.78 4.24
CA PHE A 266 12.09 -11.79 4.64
C PHE A 266 11.77 -11.08 5.96
N LEU A 267 10.48 -11.01 6.31
CA LEU A 267 9.97 -10.44 7.56
C LEU A 267 9.77 -11.49 8.67
N ASN A 268 10.19 -12.74 8.48
CA ASN A 268 9.91 -13.88 9.38
C ASN A 268 8.40 -14.02 9.68
N ARG A 269 7.55 -13.89 8.67
CA ARG A 269 6.10 -13.97 8.77
C ARG A 269 5.56 -15.05 7.84
N GLU A 270 4.45 -15.65 8.23
CA GLU A 270 3.68 -16.53 7.35
C GLU A 270 2.76 -15.71 6.45
N TYR A 271 2.64 -16.10 5.19
CA TYR A 271 1.68 -15.50 4.26
C TYR A 271 0.37 -16.27 4.30
N ALA A 272 -0.70 -15.62 4.70
CA ALA A 272 -2.00 -16.26 4.87
C ALA A 272 -2.61 -16.80 3.55
N MET A 273 -2.13 -16.31 2.39
CA MET A 273 -2.63 -16.70 1.07
C MET A 273 -1.67 -17.66 0.34
N THR A 274 -0.76 -18.33 1.07
CA THR A 274 0.14 -19.33 0.48
C THR A 274 -0.65 -20.43 -0.22
N GLY A 275 -0.31 -20.69 -1.49
CA GLY A 275 -0.98 -21.70 -2.32
C GLY A 275 -2.33 -21.29 -2.90
N VAL A 276 -2.87 -20.11 -2.57
CA VAL A 276 -4.08 -19.59 -3.19
C VAL A 276 -3.76 -19.13 -4.61
N LYS A 277 -4.51 -19.62 -5.60
CA LYS A 277 -4.29 -19.33 -7.02
C LYS A 277 -4.55 -17.84 -7.32
N ALA A 278 -3.66 -17.21 -8.09
CA ALA A 278 -3.90 -15.87 -8.63
C ALA A 278 -5.13 -15.85 -9.55
N LEU A 279 -5.81 -14.72 -9.59
CA LEU A 279 -6.94 -14.47 -10.48
C LEU A 279 -6.47 -13.67 -11.70
N HIS A 280 -7.17 -13.88 -12.82
CA HIS A 280 -7.02 -13.10 -14.05
C HIS A 280 -8.35 -12.43 -14.41
N ALA A 281 -8.33 -11.48 -15.31
CA ALA A 281 -9.53 -10.77 -15.75
C ALA A 281 -10.61 -11.75 -16.26
N GLU A 282 -10.20 -12.80 -16.97
CA GLU A 282 -11.08 -13.84 -17.51
C GLU A 282 -11.82 -14.63 -16.42
N ASP A 283 -11.17 -14.84 -15.26
CA ASP A 283 -11.78 -15.53 -14.11
C ASP A 283 -12.89 -14.68 -13.46
N LEU A 284 -12.84 -13.36 -13.67
CA LEU A 284 -13.73 -12.38 -13.04
C LEU A 284 -14.86 -11.87 -13.95
N ALA A 285 -15.09 -12.47 -15.11
CA ALA A 285 -16.14 -12.02 -16.05
C ALA A 285 -17.54 -11.97 -15.41
N SER A 286 -17.91 -13.00 -14.63
CA SER A 286 -19.21 -13.03 -13.93
C SER A 286 -19.27 -12.00 -12.80
N TYR A 287 -18.16 -11.77 -12.09
CA TYR A 287 -18.03 -10.76 -11.04
C TYR A 287 -18.17 -9.35 -11.62
N GLN A 288 -17.48 -9.06 -12.72
CA GLN A 288 -17.58 -7.80 -13.46
C GLN A 288 -19.01 -7.54 -13.93
N LYS A 289 -19.69 -8.58 -14.44
CA LYS A 289 -21.07 -8.47 -14.94
C LYS A 289 -22.05 -7.97 -13.86
N VAL A 290 -21.85 -8.32 -12.58
CA VAL A 290 -22.68 -7.84 -11.47
C VAL A 290 -22.69 -6.31 -11.40
N PHE A 291 -21.55 -5.66 -11.58
CA PHE A 291 -21.46 -4.18 -11.58
C PHE A 291 -22.10 -3.59 -12.83
N LEU A 292 -21.88 -4.19 -13.99
CA LEU A 292 -22.49 -3.75 -15.26
C LEU A 292 -24.02 -3.84 -15.21
N ASP A 293 -24.56 -4.92 -14.66
CA ASP A 293 -26.02 -5.11 -14.48
C ASP A 293 -26.60 -4.09 -13.48
N GLN A 294 -25.79 -3.55 -12.58
CA GLN A 294 -26.15 -2.46 -11.67
C GLN A 294 -25.95 -1.06 -12.27
N GLY A 295 -25.51 -0.94 -13.52
CA GLY A 295 -25.28 0.33 -14.20
C GLY A 295 -23.95 1.02 -13.81
N ILE A 296 -22.98 0.27 -13.28
CA ILE A 296 -21.64 0.74 -12.95
C ILE A 296 -20.67 0.26 -14.03
N GLU A 297 -19.99 1.19 -14.73
CA GLU A 297 -18.86 0.86 -15.61
C GLU A 297 -17.77 0.14 -14.80
N CYS A 298 -17.41 -1.07 -15.22
CA CYS A 298 -16.48 -1.92 -14.50
C CYS A 298 -15.37 -2.43 -15.43
N PHE A 299 -14.11 -2.18 -15.07
CA PHE A 299 -12.94 -2.52 -15.89
C PHE A 299 -11.77 -3.03 -15.01
N PHE A 300 -10.72 -3.53 -15.65
CA PHE A 300 -9.50 -4.06 -15.02
C PHE A 300 -8.32 -3.10 -15.15
#